data_34630a18ec80c1b5eb40c9e24e1cc6f5
#
_entry.id   34630a18ec80c1b5eb40c9e24e1cc6f5
#
_cell.length_a   1.000
_cell.length_b   1.000
_cell.length_c   1.000
_cell.angle_alpha   90.00
_cell.angle_beta   90.00
_cell.angle_gamma   90.00
#
_symmetry.space_group_name_H-M   'P 1'
#
loop_
_entity.id
_entity.type
_entity.pdbx_description
1 polymer ?
#
loop_
_entity_poly.entity_id
_entity_poly.type
_entity_poly.pdbx_seq_one_letter_code
_entity_poly.pdbx_strand_id
1 'polypeptide(L)'
;MGSLKWIVSVSAMASLIFLGLVILSGWGLSGAYVPSLTDGFPATLYLEKYSSGGHLLRSLHYYSSSGLVFSGFIFLSFFYISGFTAKYRKTWILCVLLYLLIIGSAFSGYVLPMDQNAYWGTKVRLSIMETVPLVGPVIADFLRGGATFNSATLPRFFTLHGSVLATTICLCLFLLIQTKKSIFIQYLSDQRFNVTLLVSIMLYFVLINNFSAPLELPADPTDVEYNPRPEWYFLWLFQFGKYVEWAPWIQSGVLPLLGVGFLFGVPWLRNHAQKRRSVIVIAWCLIWLVLTGLAVIDDKGLHHNPNYSDGMALHAEKNFNRLCIDCHGAGGLGDGPESQAFDLPTPNFTASDFWINTDEQRMIIIVRDGKGIDMPDFGESLTYEQILALVIHIKKSFKPNYKE
;
A
#
# COMPACT_ATOMS: atom_id res chain seq x y z
N MET A 1 -13.10 -37.07 3.78
CA MET A 1 -14.04 -36.04 3.22
C MET A 1 -14.45 -34.98 4.23
N GLY A 2 -14.51 -35.25 5.55
CA GLY A 2 -14.89 -34.26 6.57
C GLY A 2 -13.92 -33.08 6.68
N SER A 3 -12.62 -33.34 6.70
CA SER A 3 -11.56 -32.30 6.88
C SER A 3 -11.51 -31.28 5.75
N LEU A 4 -11.63 -31.71 4.48
CA LEU A 4 -11.61 -30.78 3.33
C LEU A 4 -12.82 -29.86 3.29
N LYS A 5 -14.02 -30.38 3.61
CA LYS A 5 -15.24 -29.55 3.69
C LYS A 5 -15.10 -28.49 4.78
N TRP A 6 -14.52 -28.88 5.92
CA TRP A 6 -14.26 -27.97 7.03
C TRP A 6 -13.30 -26.84 6.61
N ILE A 7 -12.16 -27.16 5.95
CA ILE A 7 -11.22 -26.14 5.48
C ILE A 7 -11.88 -25.16 4.49
N VAL A 8 -12.64 -25.67 3.53
CA VAL A 8 -13.40 -24.83 2.58
C VAL A 8 -14.34 -23.87 3.32
N SER A 9 -15.01 -24.35 4.34
CA SER A 9 -15.97 -23.54 5.10
C SER A 9 -15.28 -22.48 5.95
N VAL A 10 -14.21 -22.85 6.66
CA VAL A 10 -13.44 -21.92 7.51
C VAL A 10 -12.79 -20.83 6.65
N SER A 11 -12.17 -21.19 5.52
CA SER A 11 -11.54 -20.20 4.63
C SER A 11 -12.57 -19.27 3.96
N ALA A 12 -13.75 -19.80 3.59
CA ALA A 12 -14.84 -18.96 3.09
C ALA A 12 -15.31 -17.96 4.13
N MET A 13 -15.46 -18.39 5.40
CA MET A 13 -15.90 -17.51 6.48
C MET A 13 -14.82 -16.47 6.82
N ALA A 14 -13.54 -16.85 6.87
CA ALA A 14 -12.44 -15.92 7.05
C ALA A 14 -12.44 -14.84 5.96
N SER A 15 -12.65 -15.24 4.70
CA SER A 15 -12.76 -14.28 3.59
C SER A 15 -13.94 -13.32 3.76
N LEU A 16 -15.10 -13.80 4.24
CA LEU A 16 -16.27 -12.95 4.48
C LEU A 16 -16.03 -11.94 5.60
N ILE A 17 -15.33 -12.36 6.66
CA ILE A 17 -14.98 -11.47 7.79
C ILE A 17 -14.02 -10.39 7.32
N PHE A 18 -12.92 -10.77 6.67
CA PHE A 18 -11.97 -9.80 6.14
C PHE A 18 -12.65 -8.84 5.15
N LEU A 19 -13.53 -9.34 4.29
CA LEU A 19 -14.29 -8.49 3.38
C LEU A 19 -15.17 -7.47 4.14
N GLY A 20 -15.88 -7.90 5.18
CA GLY A 20 -16.66 -7.01 6.03
C GLY A 20 -15.79 -5.93 6.70
N LEU A 21 -14.63 -6.32 7.25
CA LEU A 21 -13.68 -5.40 7.86
C LEU A 21 -13.11 -4.39 6.85
N VAL A 22 -12.75 -4.84 5.65
CA VAL A 22 -12.28 -3.96 4.56
C VAL A 22 -13.34 -2.96 4.14
N ILE A 23 -14.60 -3.38 3.96
CA ILE A 23 -15.69 -2.48 3.57
C ILE A 23 -15.95 -1.44 4.67
N LEU A 24 -16.07 -1.87 5.93
CA LEU A 24 -16.36 -0.96 7.04
C LEU A 24 -15.22 0.04 7.27
N SER A 25 -13.96 -0.43 7.29
CA SER A 25 -12.80 0.45 7.44
C SER A 25 -12.62 1.39 6.25
N GLY A 26 -12.82 0.90 5.02
CA GLY A 26 -12.75 1.72 3.81
C GLY A 26 -13.80 2.82 3.77
N TRP A 27 -15.02 2.52 4.22
CA TRP A 27 -16.07 3.54 4.38
C TRP A 27 -15.67 4.60 5.42
N GLY A 28 -15.11 4.20 6.57
CA GLY A 28 -14.60 5.14 7.57
C GLY A 28 -13.47 6.02 7.02
N LEU A 29 -12.53 5.45 6.28
CA LEU A 29 -11.41 6.19 5.66
C LEU A 29 -11.89 7.20 4.61
N SER A 30 -12.92 6.84 3.82
CA SER A 30 -13.44 7.71 2.75
C SER A 30 -14.00 9.03 3.26
N GLY A 31 -14.39 9.11 4.54
CA GLY A 31 -14.92 10.33 5.15
C GLY A 31 -13.91 11.47 5.34
N ALA A 32 -12.61 11.14 5.36
CA ALA A 32 -11.54 12.14 5.55
C ALA A 32 -10.49 12.14 4.43
N TYR A 33 -10.59 11.22 3.47
CA TYR A 33 -9.66 11.12 2.35
C TYR A 33 -10.02 12.11 1.23
N VAL A 34 -9.01 12.80 0.70
CA VAL A 34 -9.16 13.75 -0.43
C VAL A 34 -8.43 13.20 -1.66
N PRO A 35 -9.14 12.78 -2.71
CA PRO A 35 -8.54 12.16 -3.90
C PRO A 35 -7.96 13.20 -4.87
N SER A 36 -6.85 13.85 -4.49
CA SER A 36 -6.09 14.76 -5.36
C SER A 36 -4.59 14.48 -5.26
N LEU A 37 -3.82 14.86 -6.27
CA LEU A 37 -2.36 14.66 -6.26
C LEU A 37 -1.68 15.47 -5.15
N THR A 38 -2.23 16.62 -4.79
CA THR A 38 -1.70 17.49 -3.74
C THR A 38 -2.17 17.11 -2.35
N ASP A 39 -3.40 16.64 -2.20
CA ASP A 39 -4.01 16.44 -0.88
C ASP A 39 -4.11 14.96 -0.49
N GLY A 40 -3.90 14.02 -1.42
CA GLY A 40 -4.01 12.58 -1.16
C GLY A 40 -3.05 12.09 -0.08
N PHE A 41 -1.77 12.49 -0.16
CA PHE A 41 -0.78 12.17 0.87
C PHE A 41 -1.06 12.91 2.19
N PRO A 42 -1.27 14.25 2.22
CA PRO A 42 -1.64 14.95 3.45
C PRO A 42 -2.88 14.38 4.15
N ALA A 43 -3.93 14.03 3.38
CA ALA A 43 -5.12 13.38 3.95
C ALA A 43 -4.80 12.01 4.57
N THR A 44 -3.96 11.21 3.91
CA THR A 44 -3.51 9.92 4.44
C THR A 44 -2.66 10.09 5.71
N LEU A 45 -1.76 11.06 5.71
CA LEU A 45 -0.93 11.39 6.87
C LEU A 45 -1.77 11.91 8.05
N TYR A 46 -2.78 12.75 7.76
CA TYR A 46 -3.73 13.20 8.76
C TYR A 46 -4.46 12.03 9.42
N LEU A 47 -4.97 11.09 8.63
CA LEU A 47 -5.59 9.86 9.13
C LEU A 47 -4.62 9.03 9.98
N GLU A 48 -3.36 8.91 9.57
CA GLU A 48 -2.35 8.11 10.30
C GLU A 48 -1.91 8.74 11.62
N LYS A 49 -1.72 10.07 11.65
CA LYS A 49 -1.03 10.75 12.77
C LYS A 49 -1.93 11.60 13.65
N TYR A 50 -2.99 12.19 13.11
CA TYR A 50 -3.73 13.27 13.78
C TYR A 50 -5.21 12.93 14.02
N SER A 51 -5.78 12.02 13.25
CA SER A 51 -7.20 11.64 13.40
C SER A 51 -7.37 10.61 14.52
N SER A 52 -8.31 10.85 15.40
CA SER A 52 -8.68 9.88 16.45
C SER A 52 -9.21 8.60 15.80
N GLY A 53 -8.50 7.48 15.99
CA GLY A 53 -8.84 6.18 15.40
C GLY A 53 -8.48 6.01 13.92
N GLY A 54 -7.94 7.02 13.25
CA GLY A 54 -7.56 6.95 11.85
C GLY A 54 -6.44 5.94 11.59
N HIS A 55 -5.41 5.89 12.44
CA HIS A 55 -4.37 4.87 12.45
C HIS A 55 -4.97 3.45 12.49
N LEU A 56 -5.91 3.19 13.41
CA LEU A 56 -6.55 1.88 13.53
C LEU A 56 -7.37 1.55 12.27
N LEU A 57 -8.15 2.49 11.74
CA LEU A 57 -8.94 2.28 10.52
C LEU A 57 -8.05 1.98 9.32
N ARG A 58 -6.94 2.70 9.17
CA ARG A 58 -6.00 2.49 8.08
C ARG A 58 -5.27 1.15 8.19
N SER A 59 -4.78 0.80 9.37
CA SER A 59 -4.15 -0.49 9.65
C SER A 59 -5.14 -1.65 9.46
N LEU A 60 -6.37 -1.49 9.94
CA LEU A 60 -7.44 -2.48 9.75
C LEU A 60 -7.74 -2.70 8.26
N HIS A 61 -7.84 -1.63 7.46
CA HIS A 61 -8.09 -1.71 6.02
C HIS A 61 -6.95 -2.43 5.30
N TYR A 62 -5.72 -2.06 5.55
CA TYR A 62 -4.52 -2.61 4.92
C TYR A 62 -4.32 -4.10 5.23
N TYR A 63 -4.31 -4.46 6.52
CA TYR A 63 -4.05 -5.84 6.91
C TYR A 63 -5.24 -6.76 6.64
N SER A 64 -6.49 -6.25 6.73
CA SER A 64 -7.66 -7.04 6.35
C SER A 64 -7.73 -7.28 4.84
N SER A 65 -7.28 -6.33 4.00
CA SER A 65 -7.19 -6.56 2.55
C SER A 65 -6.18 -7.64 2.21
N SER A 66 -5.02 -7.67 2.84
CA SER A 66 -4.03 -8.75 2.73
C SER A 66 -4.59 -10.10 3.21
N GLY A 67 -5.29 -10.10 4.36
CA GLY A 67 -5.97 -11.28 4.89
C GLY A 67 -7.06 -11.81 3.95
N LEU A 68 -7.81 -10.91 3.30
CA LEU A 68 -8.82 -11.25 2.32
C LEU A 68 -8.23 -11.91 1.06
N VAL A 69 -7.15 -11.36 0.52
CA VAL A 69 -6.44 -11.96 -0.61
C VAL A 69 -5.93 -13.35 -0.27
N PHE A 70 -5.30 -13.50 0.89
CA PHE A 70 -4.75 -14.80 1.34
C PHE A 70 -5.86 -15.84 1.60
N SER A 71 -6.88 -15.48 2.38
CA SER A 71 -7.97 -16.41 2.71
C SER A 71 -8.80 -16.80 1.48
N GLY A 72 -8.99 -15.87 0.54
CA GLY A 72 -9.65 -16.12 -0.75
C GLY A 72 -8.87 -17.09 -1.63
N PHE A 73 -7.55 -16.97 -1.67
CA PHE A 73 -6.68 -17.93 -2.36
C PHE A 73 -6.78 -19.32 -1.74
N ILE A 74 -6.71 -19.45 -0.41
CA ILE A 74 -6.89 -20.71 0.31
C ILE A 74 -8.26 -21.31 0.02
N PHE A 75 -9.31 -20.49 0.07
CA PHE A 75 -10.68 -20.93 -0.22
C PHE A 75 -10.80 -21.52 -1.64
N LEU A 76 -10.37 -20.81 -2.68
CA LEU A 76 -10.43 -21.28 -4.06
C LEU A 76 -9.61 -22.56 -4.26
N SER A 77 -8.41 -22.62 -3.67
CA SER A 77 -7.54 -23.79 -3.73
C SER A 77 -8.19 -25.04 -3.16
N PHE A 78 -8.76 -24.97 -1.96
CA PHE A 78 -9.42 -26.10 -1.34
C PHE A 78 -10.79 -26.43 -1.96
N PHE A 79 -11.50 -25.45 -2.47
CA PHE A 79 -12.71 -25.66 -3.26
C PHE A 79 -12.39 -26.50 -4.53
N TYR A 80 -11.29 -26.18 -5.22
CA TYR A 80 -10.80 -26.94 -6.37
C TYR A 80 -10.34 -28.36 -5.96
N ILE A 81 -9.52 -28.49 -4.93
CA ILE A 81 -9.02 -29.80 -4.43
C ILE A 81 -10.18 -30.72 -4.06
N SER A 82 -11.24 -30.19 -3.45
CA SER A 82 -12.44 -30.95 -3.05
C SER A 82 -13.24 -31.50 -4.23
N GLY A 83 -13.01 -31.02 -5.46
CA GLY A 83 -13.78 -31.42 -6.64
C GLY A 83 -15.18 -30.86 -6.71
N PHE A 84 -15.48 -29.84 -5.92
CA PHE A 84 -16.79 -29.20 -5.89
C PHE A 84 -17.06 -28.32 -7.12
N THR A 85 -16.03 -27.96 -7.89
CA THR A 85 -16.12 -27.07 -9.03
C THR A 85 -17.11 -27.55 -10.10
N ALA A 86 -17.07 -28.83 -10.47
CA ALA A 86 -17.99 -29.40 -11.44
C ALA A 86 -19.44 -29.47 -10.93
N LYS A 87 -19.65 -29.76 -9.64
CA LYS A 87 -20.97 -29.85 -9.00
C LYS A 87 -21.60 -28.47 -8.79
N TYR A 88 -20.78 -27.47 -8.43
CA TYR A 88 -21.22 -26.12 -8.06
C TYR A 88 -20.67 -25.06 -9.01
N ARG A 89 -20.81 -25.28 -10.34
CA ARG A 89 -20.23 -24.42 -11.39
C ARG A 89 -20.55 -22.94 -11.21
N LYS A 90 -21.84 -22.60 -11.01
CA LYS A 90 -22.26 -21.21 -10.82
C LYS A 90 -21.59 -20.57 -9.60
N THR A 91 -21.51 -21.30 -8.49
CA THR A 91 -20.85 -20.85 -7.27
C THR A 91 -19.36 -20.61 -7.51
N TRP A 92 -18.68 -21.55 -8.19
CA TRP A 92 -17.27 -21.41 -8.53
C TRP A 92 -17.02 -20.15 -9.37
N ILE A 93 -17.79 -19.95 -10.44
CA ILE A 93 -17.66 -18.78 -11.32
C ILE A 93 -17.84 -17.48 -10.55
N LEU A 94 -18.85 -17.40 -9.67
CA LEU A 94 -19.08 -16.22 -8.84
C LEU A 94 -17.94 -16.01 -7.84
N CYS A 95 -17.38 -17.06 -7.23
CA CYS A 95 -16.25 -16.95 -6.33
C CYS A 95 -14.97 -16.51 -7.05
N VAL A 96 -14.71 -17.02 -8.25
CA VAL A 96 -13.58 -16.57 -9.09
C VAL A 96 -13.76 -15.11 -9.48
N LEU A 97 -14.94 -14.72 -9.94
CA LEU A 97 -15.24 -13.32 -10.28
C LEU A 97 -15.04 -12.40 -9.06
N LEU A 98 -15.59 -12.78 -7.90
CA LEU A 98 -15.42 -12.04 -6.66
C LEU A 98 -13.95 -11.90 -6.29
N TYR A 99 -13.15 -12.96 -6.39
CA TYR A 99 -11.73 -12.93 -6.10
C TYR A 99 -10.94 -12.01 -7.06
N LEU A 100 -11.26 -12.04 -8.35
CA LEU A 100 -10.65 -11.14 -9.33
C LEU A 100 -11.01 -9.67 -9.08
N LEU A 101 -12.24 -9.39 -8.65
CA LEU A 101 -12.67 -8.04 -8.24
C LEU A 101 -11.92 -7.57 -6.98
N ILE A 102 -11.67 -8.48 -6.02
CA ILE A 102 -10.87 -8.19 -4.82
C ILE A 102 -9.42 -7.83 -5.21
N ILE A 103 -8.80 -8.60 -6.11
CA ILE A 103 -7.45 -8.31 -6.62
C ILE A 103 -7.43 -6.97 -7.37
N GLY A 104 -8.44 -6.68 -8.20
CA GLY A 104 -8.59 -5.38 -8.87
C GLY A 104 -8.77 -4.22 -7.88
N SER A 105 -9.52 -4.45 -6.79
CA SER A 105 -9.69 -3.47 -5.72
C SER A 105 -8.37 -3.24 -4.98
N ALA A 106 -7.63 -4.28 -4.64
CA ALA A 106 -6.29 -4.16 -4.03
C ALA A 106 -5.32 -3.37 -4.92
N PHE A 107 -5.35 -3.62 -6.24
CA PHE A 107 -4.55 -2.86 -7.21
C PHE A 107 -4.92 -1.37 -7.25
N SER A 108 -6.22 -1.05 -7.30
CA SER A 108 -6.69 0.34 -7.41
C SER A 108 -6.56 1.13 -6.11
N GLY A 109 -6.63 0.47 -4.94
CA GLY A 109 -6.44 1.10 -3.64
C GLY A 109 -4.99 1.44 -3.31
N TYR A 110 -4.05 0.73 -3.93
CA TYR A 110 -2.62 0.89 -3.68
C TYR A 110 -2.07 2.28 -3.99
N VAL A 111 -2.63 2.99 -4.97
CA VAL A 111 -2.17 4.33 -5.37
C VAL A 111 -2.66 5.42 -4.41
N LEU A 112 -3.73 5.18 -3.65
CA LEU A 112 -4.43 6.20 -2.89
C LEU A 112 -3.58 6.91 -1.81
N PRO A 113 -2.66 6.25 -1.08
CA PRO A 113 -1.81 6.94 -0.12
C PRO A 113 -0.95 8.05 -0.73
N MET A 114 -0.65 7.96 -2.02
CA MET A 114 0.16 8.93 -2.78
C MET A 114 1.55 9.17 -2.17
N ASP A 115 2.09 8.15 -1.50
CA ASP A 115 3.48 8.09 -1.10
C ASP A 115 4.39 7.65 -2.27
N GLN A 116 5.69 7.59 -2.05
CA GLN A 116 6.67 7.23 -3.08
C GLN A 116 6.36 5.87 -3.72
N ASN A 117 6.07 4.85 -2.90
CA ASN A 117 5.79 3.51 -3.42
C ASN A 117 4.47 3.46 -4.20
N ALA A 118 3.43 4.16 -3.74
CA ALA A 118 2.14 4.28 -4.40
C ALA A 118 2.26 4.94 -5.79
N TYR A 119 2.97 6.07 -5.88
CA TYR A 119 3.18 6.81 -7.11
C TYR A 119 4.00 6.01 -8.13
N TRP A 120 5.23 5.67 -7.77
CA TRP A 120 6.15 4.99 -8.68
C TRP A 120 5.71 3.58 -9.02
N GLY A 121 5.17 2.83 -8.05
CA GLY A 121 4.61 1.51 -8.28
C GLY A 121 3.43 1.53 -9.25
N THR A 122 2.58 2.55 -9.18
CA THR A 122 1.47 2.70 -10.14
C THR A 122 1.97 3.13 -11.51
N LYS A 123 2.94 4.04 -11.58
CA LYS A 123 3.57 4.47 -12.84
C LYS A 123 4.18 3.29 -13.60
N VAL A 124 4.98 2.47 -12.92
CA VAL A 124 5.59 1.26 -13.50
C VAL A 124 4.52 0.27 -13.97
N ARG A 125 3.49 -0.02 -13.16
CA ARG A 125 2.42 -0.96 -13.51
C ARG A 125 1.63 -0.50 -14.74
N LEU A 126 1.32 0.78 -14.84
CA LEU A 126 0.62 1.33 -16.00
C LEU A 126 1.50 1.28 -17.24
N SER A 127 2.80 1.58 -17.12
CA SER A 127 3.75 1.45 -18.26
C SER A 127 3.89 0.00 -18.74
N ILE A 128 3.91 -0.98 -17.84
CA ILE A 128 3.88 -2.41 -18.21
C ILE A 128 2.54 -2.76 -18.87
N MET A 129 1.43 -2.24 -18.37
CA MET A 129 0.10 -2.44 -18.98
C MET A 129 0.00 -1.88 -20.38
N GLU A 130 0.61 -0.72 -20.66
CA GLU A 130 0.67 -0.11 -22.00
C GLU A 130 1.30 -1.01 -23.05
N THR A 131 2.18 -1.93 -22.66
CA THR A 131 2.81 -2.88 -23.58
C THR A 131 1.85 -3.93 -24.12
N VAL A 132 0.64 -4.11 -23.54
CA VAL A 132 -0.37 -5.06 -24.03
C VAL A 132 -0.96 -4.54 -25.34
N PRO A 133 -0.80 -5.27 -26.47
CA PRO A 133 -1.27 -4.80 -27.77
C PRO A 133 -2.77 -4.46 -27.78
N LEU A 134 -3.15 -3.41 -28.48
CA LEU A 134 -4.50 -2.91 -28.74
C LEU A 134 -5.21 -2.31 -27.53
N VAL A 135 -5.24 -2.98 -26.38
CA VAL A 135 -6.06 -2.59 -25.21
C VAL A 135 -5.25 -1.89 -24.13
N GLY A 136 -3.95 -2.18 -24.03
CA GLY A 136 -3.10 -1.68 -22.94
C GLY A 136 -3.04 -0.17 -22.86
N PRO A 137 -2.70 0.54 -23.94
CA PRO A 137 -2.63 1.99 -23.93
C PRO A 137 -3.97 2.64 -23.55
N VAL A 138 -5.08 2.11 -24.08
CA VAL A 138 -6.43 2.65 -23.82
C VAL A 138 -6.79 2.52 -22.33
N ILE A 139 -6.52 1.35 -21.72
CA ILE A 139 -6.80 1.11 -20.31
C ILE A 139 -5.89 1.96 -19.43
N ALA A 140 -4.60 2.03 -19.75
CA ALA A 140 -3.63 2.81 -18.97
C ALA A 140 -3.97 4.32 -19.00
N ASP A 141 -4.28 4.86 -20.17
CA ASP A 141 -4.70 6.27 -20.33
C ASP A 141 -6.02 6.55 -19.64
N PHE A 142 -6.97 5.63 -19.70
CA PHE A 142 -8.23 5.75 -18.96
C PHE A 142 -7.99 5.81 -17.45
N LEU A 143 -7.18 4.91 -16.89
CA LEU A 143 -6.88 4.87 -15.46
C LEU A 143 -6.08 6.10 -15.01
N ARG A 144 -5.05 6.46 -15.77
CA ARG A 144 -4.17 7.59 -15.48
C ARG A 144 -4.85 8.95 -15.65
N GLY A 145 -5.80 9.02 -16.56
CA GLY A 145 -6.49 10.28 -16.90
C GLY A 145 -5.89 11.00 -18.09
N GLY A 146 -4.96 10.37 -18.81
CA GLY A 146 -4.21 10.90 -19.95
C GLY A 146 -2.81 10.32 -20.05
N ALA A 147 -1.93 10.96 -20.81
CA ALA A 147 -0.56 10.48 -21.04
C ALA A 147 0.32 10.44 -19.77
N THR A 148 0.04 11.32 -18.79
CA THR A 148 0.79 11.42 -17.52
C THR A 148 -0.16 11.50 -16.34
N PHE A 149 0.38 11.32 -15.11
CA PHE A 149 -0.37 11.61 -13.88
C PHE A 149 -0.82 13.07 -13.87
N ASN A 150 -2.10 13.27 -13.60
CA ASN A 150 -2.73 14.59 -13.59
C ASN A 150 -3.87 14.66 -12.56
N SER A 151 -4.56 15.79 -12.47
CA SER A 151 -5.64 16.00 -11.49
C SER A 151 -6.78 14.97 -11.57
N ALA A 152 -6.96 14.26 -12.68
CA ALA A 152 -7.97 13.22 -12.84
C ALA A 152 -7.52 11.84 -12.35
N THR A 153 -6.23 11.62 -12.12
CA THR A 153 -5.68 10.29 -11.79
C THR A 153 -6.27 9.76 -10.48
N LEU A 154 -6.03 10.44 -9.37
CA LEU A 154 -6.50 9.98 -8.06
C LEU A 154 -8.03 9.89 -7.96
N PRO A 155 -8.82 10.87 -8.44
CA PRO A 155 -10.28 10.76 -8.47
C PRO A 155 -10.78 9.50 -9.20
N ARG A 156 -10.15 9.12 -10.31
CA ARG A 156 -10.52 7.91 -11.06
C ARG A 156 -10.22 6.65 -10.28
N PHE A 157 -9.02 6.53 -9.70
CA PHE A 157 -8.66 5.38 -8.86
C PHE A 157 -9.54 5.30 -7.62
N PHE A 158 -9.84 6.42 -6.97
CA PHE A 158 -10.73 6.46 -5.81
C PHE A 158 -12.15 6.03 -6.17
N THR A 159 -12.71 6.54 -7.28
CA THR A 159 -14.04 6.15 -7.77
C THR A 159 -14.08 4.67 -8.15
N LEU A 160 -13.05 4.19 -8.84
CA LEU A 160 -12.94 2.77 -9.22
C LEU A 160 -12.87 1.89 -7.97
N HIS A 161 -12.01 2.23 -7.01
CA HIS A 161 -11.80 1.45 -5.78
C HIS A 161 -13.00 1.51 -4.84
N GLY A 162 -13.41 2.70 -4.42
CA GLY A 162 -14.40 2.90 -3.36
C GLY A 162 -15.85 2.82 -3.82
N SER A 163 -16.12 3.04 -5.13
CA SER A 163 -17.49 3.01 -5.64
C SER A 163 -17.73 1.85 -6.59
N VAL A 164 -17.02 1.78 -7.73
CA VAL A 164 -17.32 0.79 -8.78
C VAL A 164 -17.02 -0.62 -8.31
N LEU A 165 -15.79 -0.88 -7.87
CA LEU A 165 -15.38 -2.23 -7.45
C LEU A 165 -16.07 -2.64 -6.14
N ALA A 166 -16.17 -1.75 -5.15
CA ALA A 166 -16.85 -2.05 -3.89
C ALA A 166 -18.32 -2.41 -4.12
N THR A 167 -19.06 -1.65 -4.94
CA THR A 167 -20.47 -1.95 -5.26
C THR A 167 -20.60 -3.26 -6.02
N THR A 168 -19.70 -3.52 -6.99
CA THR A 168 -19.74 -4.78 -7.78
C THR A 168 -19.40 -5.99 -6.90
N ILE A 169 -18.46 -5.85 -5.95
CA ILE A 169 -18.12 -6.87 -4.94
C ILE A 169 -19.35 -7.16 -4.07
N CYS A 170 -20.03 -6.13 -3.56
CA CYS A 170 -21.24 -6.30 -2.76
C CYS A 170 -22.36 -7.00 -3.55
N LEU A 171 -22.55 -6.65 -4.83
CA LEU A 171 -23.53 -7.30 -5.70
C LEU A 171 -23.17 -8.77 -5.93
N CYS A 172 -21.93 -9.10 -6.25
CA CYS A 172 -21.48 -10.48 -6.42
C CYS A 172 -21.66 -11.29 -5.14
N LEU A 173 -21.34 -10.70 -3.97
CA LEU A 173 -21.55 -11.33 -2.67
C LEU A 173 -23.04 -11.59 -2.41
N PHE A 174 -23.91 -10.63 -2.69
CA PHE A 174 -25.35 -10.78 -2.57
C PHE A 174 -25.86 -11.95 -3.43
N LEU A 175 -25.46 -12.03 -4.70
CA LEU A 175 -25.82 -13.12 -5.60
C LEU A 175 -25.30 -14.48 -5.07
N LEU A 176 -24.09 -14.52 -4.52
CA LEU A 176 -23.51 -15.72 -3.93
C LEU A 176 -24.30 -16.19 -2.69
N ILE A 177 -24.66 -15.28 -1.79
CA ILE A 177 -25.49 -15.58 -0.62
C ILE A 177 -26.85 -16.12 -1.03
N GLN A 178 -27.52 -15.52 -2.01
CA GLN A 178 -28.80 -16.03 -2.52
C GLN A 178 -28.72 -17.47 -3.02
N THR A 179 -27.58 -17.85 -3.65
CA THR A 179 -27.39 -19.23 -4.13
C THR A 179 -27.09 -20.23 -3.02
N LYS A 180 -26.67 -19.80 -1.81
CA LYS A 180 -26.16 -20.65 -0.71
C LYS A 180 -26.72 -20.30 0.67
N LYS A 181 -27.86 -19.62 0.72
CA LYS A 181 -28.50 -19.14 1.97
C LYS A 181 -28.58 -20.18 3.09
N SER A 182 -28.94 -21.44 2.77
CA SER A 182 -29.08 -22.50 3.78
C SER A 182 -27.74 -22.88 4.44
N ILE A 183 -26.65 -22.91 3.69
CA ILE A 183 -25.33 -23.22 4.20
C ILE A 183 -24.84 -22.08 5.11
N PHE A 184 -25.03 -20.83 4.69
CA PHE A 184 -24.67 -19.65 5.45
C PHE A 184 -25.39 -19.60 6.81
N ILE A 185 -26.71 -19.82 6.83
CA ILE A 185 -27.52 -19.86 8.07
C ILE A 185 -27.04 -20.96 9.02
N GLN A 186 -26.68 -22.15 8.50
CA GLN A 186 -26.21 -23.26 9.31
C GLN A 186 -24.93 -22.91 10.10
N TYR A 187 -23.97 -22.20 9.48
CA TYR A 187 -22.75 -21.77 10.18
C TYR A 187 -23.00 -20.69 11.20
N LEU A 188 -23.88 -19.72 10.91
CA LEU A 188 -24.25 -18.68 11.87
C LEU A 188 -24.99 -19.22 13.09
N SER A 189 -25.59 -20.40 13.02
CA SER A 189 -26.28 -21.05 14.14
C SER A 189 -25.35 -21.90 15.03
N ASP A 190 -24.10 -22.16 14.60
CA ASP A 190 -23.13 -22.94 15.38
C ASP A 190 -22.44 -22.06 16.46
N GLN A 191 -22.81 -22.28 17.71
CA GLN A 191 -22.30 -21.52 18.85
C GLN A 191 -20.77 -21.64 19.00
N ARG A 192 -20.19 -22.83 18.78
CA ARG A 192 -18.73 -23.04 18.92
C ARG A 192 -18.00 -22.24 17.84
N PHE A 193 -18.53 -22.26 16.63
CA PHE A 193 -18.02 -21.47 15.53
C PHE A 193 -18.06 -19.96 15.85
N ASN A 194 -19.17 -19.45 16.36
CA ASN A 194 -19.36 -18.03 16.70
C ASN A 194 -18.41 -17.57 17.82
N VAL A 195 -18.18 -18.40 18.86
CA VAL A 195 -17.22 -18.08 19.93
C VAL A 195 -15.80 -18.02 19.39
N THR A 196 -15.38 -19.04 18.59
CA THR A 196 -14.03 -19.05 18.00
C THR A 196 -13.83 -17.84 17.11
N LEU A 197 -14.83 -17.49 16.32
CA LEU A 197 -14.83 -16.32 15.46
C LEU A 197 -14.66 -15.03 16.25
N LEU A 198 -15.46 -14.83 17.31
CA LEU A 198 -15.38 -13.64 18.16
C LEU A 198 -14.00 -13.48 18.78
N VAL A 199 -13.45 -14.57 19.35
CA VAL A 199 -12.10 -14.57 19.93
C VAL A 199 -11.03 -14.25 18.88
N SER A 200 -11.14 -14.80 17.66
CA SER A 200 -10.20 -14.52 16.58
C SER A 200 -10.26 -13.06 16.12
N ILE A 201 -11.45 -12.48 16.04
CA ILE A 201 -11.63 -11.06 15.69
C ILE A 201 -11.05 -10.18 16.80
N MET A 202 -11.32 -10.46 18.07
CA MET A 202 -10.76 -9.69 19.19
C MET A 202 -9.24 -9.74 19.20
N LEU A 203 -8.63 -10.93 19.03
CA LEU A 203 -7.18 -11.09 18.94
C LEU A 203 -6.61 -10.32 17.75
N TYR A 204 -7.28 -10.35 16.62
CA TYR A 204 -6.89 -9.61 15.42
C TYR A 204 -6.88 -8.10 15.65
N PHE A 205 -7.90 -7.55 16.32
CA PHE A 205 -7.93 -6.13 16.70
C PHE A 205 -6.79 -5.75 17.64
N VAL A 206 -6.50 -6.59 18.65
CA VAL A 206 -5.37 -6.36 19.56
C VAL A 206 -4.04 -6.36 18.81
N LEU A 207 -3.84 -7.30 17.89
CA LEU A 207 -2.61 -7.37 17.09
C LEU A 207 -2.47 -6.15 16.18
N ILE A 208 -3.51 -5.79 15.44
CA ILE A 208 -3.48 -4.66 14.48
C ILE A 208 -3.23 -3.31 15.16
N ASN A 209 -3.70 -3.13 16.39
CA ASN A 209 -3.45 -1.89 17.13
C ASN A 209 -1.95 -1.65 17.39
N ASN A 210 -1.10 -2.67 17.28
CA ASN A 210 0.34 -2.58 17.44
C ASN A 210 1.10 -2.51 16.09
N PHE A 211 0.41 -2.54 14.97
CA PHE A 211 1.02 -2.52 13.64
C PHE A 211 0.45 -1.38 12.81
N SER A 212 1.30 -0.44 12.42
CA SER A 212 0.93 0.62 11.49
C SER A 212 0.91 0.09 10.05
N ALA A 213 -0.08 0.50 9.26
CA ALA A 213 0.00 0.30 7.82
C ALA A 213 1.21 1.06 7.25
N PRO A 214 1.94 0.50 6.27
CA PRO A 214 3.08 1.18 5.68
C PRO A 214 2.68 2.56 5.13
N LEU A 215 3.52 3.54 5.32
CA LEU A 215 3.44 4.85 4.71
C LEU A 215 4.86 5.36 4.52
N GLU A 216 5.23 5.61 3.28
CA GLU A 216 6.53 6.18 2.92
C GLU A 216 6.46 7.71 2.87
N LEU A 217 7.51 8.33 2.35
CA LEU A 217 7.55 9.77 2.09
C LEU A 217 6.54 10.17 1.01
N PRO A 218 6.11 11.43 0.97
CA PRO A 218 5.25 11.93 -0.10
C PRO A 218 5.90 11.67 -1.46
N ALA A 219 5.08 11.44 -2.47
CA ALA A 219 5.53 11.17 -3.82
C ALA A 219 6.41 12.30 -4.38
N ASP A 220 7.62 11.96 -4.80
CA ASP A 220 8.51 12.85 -5.52
C ASP A 220 8.66 12.37 -6.97
N PRO A 221 8.03 13.04 -7.95
CA PRO A 221 8.16 12.68 -9.38
C PRO A 221 9.57 12.83 -9.95
N THR A 222 10.48 13.51 -9.27
CA THR A 222 11.86 13.75 -9.71
C THR A 222 12.83 12.66 -9.26
N ASP A 223 12.45 11.84 -8.27
CA ASP A 223 13.26 10.73 -7.76
C ASP A 223 13.19 9.51 -8.71
N VAL A 224 13.84 9.62 -9.86
CA VAL A 224 13.84 8.58 -10.91
C VAL A 224 14.61 7.31 -10.53
N GLU A 225 15.39 7.36 -9.45
CA GLU A 225 16.14 6.22 -8.93
C GLU A 225 15.31 5.37 -7.96
N TYR A 226 14.12 5.85 -7.60
CA TYR A 226 13.22 5.11 -6.72
C TYR A 226 12.84 3.76 -7.31
N ASN A 227 12.99 2.69 -6.53
CA ASN A 227 12.66 1.33 -6.92
C ASN A 227 11.37 0.87 -6.24
N PRO A 228 10.20 1.00 -6.89
CA PRO A 228 8.92 0.67 -6.29
C PRO A 228 8.75 -0.84 -6.13
N ARG A 229 8.05 -1.24 -5.06
CA ARG A 229 7.73 -2.63 -4.77
C ARG A 229 6.23 -2.87 -4.76
N PRO A 230 5.79 -3.94 -5.42
CA PRO A 230 4.42 -4.36 -5.28
C PRO A 230 4.19 -5.02 -3.92
N GLU A 231 2.93 -5.10 -3.54
CA GLU A 231 2.48 -5.89 -2.40
C GLU A 231 2.95 -7.35 -2.49
N TRP A 232 3.14 -7.99 -1.33
CA TRP A 232 3.72 -9.32 -1.20
C TRP A 232 3.07 -10.39 -2.10
N TYR A 233 1.77 -10.31 -2.35
CA TYR A 233 1.04 -11.24 -3.20
C TYR A 233 1.27 -11.03 -4.70
N PHE A 234 1.90 -9.93 -5.10
CA PHE A 234 2.34 -9.64 -6.47
C PHE A 234 3.84 -9.80 -6.70
N LEU A 235 4.66 -10.01 -5.64
CA LEU A 235 6.12 -10.13 -5.77
C LEU A 235 6.55 -11.23 -6.75
N TRP A 236 5.86 -12.37 -6.77
CA TRP A 236 6.13 -13.45 -7.73
C TRP A 236 5.96 -13.01 -9.17
N LEU A 237 4.94 -12.18 -9.46
CA LEU A 237 4.68 -11.64 -10.79
C LEU A 237 5.72 -10.59 -11.16
N PHE A 238 6.13 -9.77 -10.21
CA PHE A 238 7.22 -8.81 -10.37
C PHE A 238 8.53 -9.53 -10.71
N GLN A 239 8.89 -10.58 -9.97
CA GLN A 239 10.08 -11.38 -10.25
C GLN A 239 10.00 -12.09 -11.60
N PHE A 240 8.83 -12.66 -11.94
CA PHE A 240 8.61 -13.25 -13.26
C PHE A 240 8.86 -12.24 -14.39
N GLY A 241 8.45 -10.98 -14.20
CA GLY A 241 8.65 -9.90 -15.16
C GLY A 241 10.11 -9.70 -15.56
N LYS A 242 11.05 -9.85 -14.60
CA LYS A 242 12.49 -9.75 -14.87
C LYS A 242 12.99 -10.79 -15.87
N TYR A 243 12.37 -11.97 -15.93
CA TYR A 243 12.72 -13.02 -16.89
C TYR A 243 12.10 -12.84 -18.27
N VAL A 244 11.14 -11.93 -18.41
CA VAL A 244 10.43 -11.63 -19.66
C VAL A 244 10.53 -10.15 -20.05
N GLU A 245 11.60 -9.46 -19.65
CA GLU A 245 11.84 -8.03 -19.95
C GLU A 245 11.81 -7.72 -21.46
N TRP A 246 12.19 -8.69 -22.30
CA TRP A 246 12.10 -8.59 -23.74
C TRP A 246 10.67 -8.58 -24.29
N ALA A 247 9.67 -8.99 -23.51
CA ALA A 247 8.26 -9.01 -23.88
C ALA A 247 7.35 -8.74 -22.65
N PRO A 248 7.32 -7.51 -22.10
CA PRO A 248 6.59 -7.18 -20.88
C PRO A 248 5.08 -7.47 -20.96
N TRP A 249 4.51 -7.47 -22.16
CA TRP A 249 3.11 -7.84 -22.43
C TRP A 249 2.77 -9.30 -22.05
N ILE A 250 3.77 -10.18 -21.91
CA ILE A 250 3.56 -11.54 -21.38
C ILE A 250 3.13 -11.48 -19.93
N GLN A 251 3.81 -10.67 -19.12
CA GLN A 251 3.52 -10.47 -17.70
C GLN A 251 2.17 -9.81 -17.49
N SER A 252 1.87 -8.75 -18.23
CA SER A 252 0.67 -7.92 -18.02
C SER A 252 -0.57 -8.39 -18.78
N GLY A 253 -0.39 -9.14 -19.88
CA GLY A 253 -1.47 -9.60 -20.75
C GLY A 253 -1.62 -11.12 -20.77
N VAL A 254 -0.65 -11.84 -21.33
CA VAL A 254 -0.80 -13.29 -21.61
C VAL A 254 -0.96 -14.09 -20.33
N LEU A 255 -0.09 -13.89 -19.34
CA LEU A 255 -0.11 -14.69 -18.10
C LEU A 255 -1.42 -14.47 -17.31
N PRO A 256 -1.90 -13.24 -17.09
CA PRO A 256 -3.21 -13.02 -16.46
C PRO A 256 -4.38 -13.61 -17.27
N LEU A 257 -4.38 -13.47 -18.60
CA LEU A 257 -5.44 -14.03 -19.44
C LEU A 257 -5.49 -15.55 -19.38
N LEU A 258 -4.33 -16.23 -19.42
CA LEU A 258 -4.26 -17.69 -19.28
C LEU A 258 -4.71 -18.12 -17.87
N GLY A 259 -4.30 -17.39 -16.82
CA GLY A 259 -4.71 -17.67 -15.45
C GLY A 259 -6.22 -17.52 -15.26
N VAL A 260 -6.81 -16.42 -15.74
CA VAL A 260 -8.23 -16.16 -15.70
C VAL A 260 -8.99 -17.21 -16.53
N GLY A 261 -8.55 -17.47 -17.75
CA GLY A 261 -9.15 -18.50 -18.63
C GLY A 261 -9.13 -19.88 -18.00
N PHE A 262 -8.01 -20.26 -17.36
CA PHE A 262 -7.90 -21.52 -16.60
C PHE A 262 -8.94 -21.56 -15.45
N LEU A 263 -8.96 -20.53 -14.60
CA LEU A 263 -9.86 -20.48 -13.44
C LEU A 263 -11.35 -20.58 -13.87
N PHE A 264 -11.75 -19.86 -14.91
CA PHE A 264 -13.10 -19.96 -15.44
C PHE A 264 -13.35 -21.32 -16.11
N GLY A 265 -12.37 -21.90 -16.78
CA GLY A 265 -12.48 -23.20 -17.47
C GLY A 265 -12.54 -24.43 -16.55
N VAL A 266 -12.01 -24.32 -15.31
CA VAL A 266 -11.92 -25.43 -14.34
C VAL A 266 -13.20 -26.28 -14.21
N PRO A 267 -14.43 -25.73 -14.14
CA PRO A 267 -15.64 -26.54 -13.97
C PRO A 267 -15.96 -27.48 -15.14
N TRP A 268 -15.38 -27.24 -16.31
CA TRP A 268 -15.56 -28.07 -17.52
C TRP A 268 -14.39 -28.99 -17.80
N LEU A 269 -13.27 -28.83 -17.07
CA LEU A 269 -12.16 -29.74 -17.18
C LEU A 269 -12.57 -31.13 -16.64
N ARG A 270 -11.94 -32.18 -17.21
CA ARG A 270 -12.13 -33.55 -16.75
C ARG A 270 -11.90 -33.64 -15.24
N ASN A 271 -12.84 -34.24 -14.51
CA ASN A 271 -12.76 -34.38 -13.06
C ASN A 271 -11.63 -35.35 -12.70
N HIS A 272 -10.44 -34.81 -12.44
CA HIS A 272 -9.28 -35.58 -12.03
C HIS A 272 -9.42 -36.07 -10.59
N ALA A 273 -8.71 -37.15 -10.24
CA ALA A 273 -8.59 -37.62 -8.87
C ALA A 273 -8.08 -36.49 -7.94
N GLN A 274 -8.54 -36.47 -6.70
CA GLN A 274 -8.15 -35.46 -5.70
C GLN A 274 -6.61 -35.29 -5.62
N LYS A 275 -5.86 -36.40 -5.69
CA LYS A 275 -4.38 -36.37 -5.69
C LYS A 275 -3.79 -35.48 -6.79
N ARG A 276 -4.31 -35.56 -8.03
CA ARG A 276 -3.85 -34.69 -9.13
C ARG A 276 -4.18 -33.23 -8.90
N ARG A 277 -5.38 -32.93 -8.38
CA ARG A 277 -5.76 -31.55 -8.06
C ARG A 277 -4.86 -30.96 -6.96
N SER A 278 -4.55 -31.75 -5.93
CA SER A 278 -3.60 -31.34 -4.90
C SER A 278 -2.21 -31.07 -5.46
N VAL A 279 -1.70 -31.93 -6.35
CA VAL A 279 -0.38 -31.74 -6.98
C VAL A 279 -0.34 -30.43 -7.77
N ILE A 280 -1.39 -30.10 -8.53
CA ILE A 280 -1.47 -28.83 -9.30
C ILE A 280 -1.40 -27.63 -8.35
N VAL A 281 -2.18 -27.63 -7.27
CA VAL A 281 -2.15 -26.53 -6.29
C VAL A 281 -0.80 -26.42 -5.60
N ILE A 282 -0.22 -27.56 -5.18
CA ILE A 282 1.11 -27.56 -4.53
C ILE A 282 2.18 -27.05 -5.49
N ALA A 283 2.17 -27.48 -6.75
CA ALA A 283 3.11 -26.99 -7.75
C ALA A 283 3.00 -25.46 -7.95
N TRP A 284 1.77 -24.95 -8.02
CA TRP A 284 1.54 -23.51 -8.11
C TRP A 284 2.03 -22.77 -6.86
N CYS A 285 1.75 -23.28 -5.66
CA CYS A 285 2.26 -22.68 -4.42
C CYS A 285 3.80 -22.68 -4.37
N LEU A 286 4.45 -23.74 -4.84
CA LEU A 286 5.91 -23.83 -4.89
C LEU A 286 6.49 -22.80 -5.88
N ILE A 287 5.92 -22.66 -7.08
CA ILE A 287 6.33 -21.63 -8.05
C ILE A 287 6.18 -20.26 -7.43
N TRP A 288 5.03 -19.98 -6.82
CA TRP A 288 4.77 -18.70 -6.15
C TRP A 288 5.79 -18.42 -5.04
N LEU A 289 6.08 -19.42 -4.16
CA LEU A 289 7.05 -19.29 -3.07
C LEU A 289 8.47 -19.05 -3.59
N VAL A 290 8.89 -19.80 -4.62
CA VAL A 290 10.24 -19.65 -5.20
C VAL A 290 10.40 -18.26 -5.82
N LEU A 291 9.46 -17.81 -6.65
CA LEU A 291 9.55 -16.50 -7.28
C LEU A 291 9.47 -15.36 -6.27
N THR A 292 8.61 -15.47 -5.26
CA THR A 292 8.53 -14.50 -4.16
C THR A 292 9.83 -14.48 -3.34
N GLY A 293 10.38 -15.65 -3.04
CA GLY A 293 11.66 -15.77 -2.32
C GLY A 293 12.82 -15.16 -3.09
N LEU A 294 12.89 -15.38 -4.42
CA LEU A 294 13.88 -14.75 -5.29
C LEU A 294 13.71 -13.22 -5.32
N ALA A 295 12.47 -12.73 -5.41
CA ALA A 295 12.20 -11.29 -5.32
C ALA A 295 12.73 -10.68 -4.02
N VAL A 296 12.53 -11.34 -2.89
CA VAL A 296 13.02 -10.88 -1.58
C VAL A 296 14.55 -10.96 -1.47
N ILE A 297 15.19 -11.95 -2.11
CA ILE A 297 16.66 -12.08 -2.12
C ILE A 297 17.30 -11.01 -2.99
N ASP A 298 16.80 -10.81 -4.20
CA ASP A 298 17.29 -9.78 -5.13
C ASP A 298 17.21 -8.38 -4.52
N ASP A 299 16.36 -8.22 -3.57
CA ASP A 299 16.02 -7.01 -2.87
C ASP A 299 16.98 -6.60 -1.76
N LYS A 300 17.73 -7.54 -1.19
CA LYS A 300 18.61 -7.28 -0.04
C LYS A 300 19.76 -6.30 -0.32
N GLY A 301 20.06 -6.04 -1.58
CA GLY A 301 21.07 -5.08 -2.01
C GLY A 301 20.51 -3.72 -2.46
N LEU A 302 19.18 -3.58 -2.51
CA LEU A 302 18.53 -2.35 -2.95
C LEU A 302 18.21 -1.46 -1.74
N HIS A 303 18.39 -0.15 -1.89
CA HIS A 303 17.99 0.80 -0.85
C HIS A 303 16.49 0.70 -0.62
N HIS A 304 16.10 0.26 0.58
CA HIS A 304 14.71 0.35 1.02
C HIS A 304 14.44 1.79 1.39
N ASN A 305 13.38 2.34 0.86
CA ASN A 305 12.92 3.62 1.36
C ASN A 305 12.51 3.47 2.83
N PRO A 306 12.97 4.36 3.66
CA PRO A 306 12.63 4.35 5.08
C PRO A 306 11.12 4.62 5.25
N ASN A 307 10.54 4.09 6.32
CA ASN A 307 9.23 4.52 6.80
C ASN A 307 9.18 6.05 6.94
N TYR A 308 8.00 6.63 6.89
CA TYR A 308 7.81 8.09 6.93
C TYR A 308 8.67 8.78 8.02
N SER A 309 8.69 8.26 9.25
CA SER A 309 9.46 8.83 10.35
C SER A 309 10.98 8.81 10.09
N ASP A 310 11.50 7.67 9.63
CA ASP A 310 12.94 7.50 9.37
C ASP A 310 13.35 8.22 8.09
N GLY A 311 12.45 8.24 7.10
CA GLY A 311 12.65 8.97 5.86
C GLY A 311 12.68 10.47 6.05
N MET A 312 11.81 11.00 6.88
CA MET A 312 11.82 12.42 7.21
C MET A 312 13.08 12.83 7.95
N ALA A 313 13.60 11.98 8.87
CA ALA A 313 14.86 12.23 9.54
C ALA A 313 16.05 12.24 8.56
N LEU A 314 16.10 11.25 7.64
CA LEU A 314 17.14 11.19 6.61
C LEU A 314 17.06 12.37 5.63
N HIS A 315 15.87 12.75 5.21
CA HIS A 315 15.65 13.93 4.35
C HIS A 315 16.00 15.22 5.07
N ALA A 316 15.71 15.34 6.36
CA ALA A 316 16.09 16.50 7.16
C ALA A 316 17.61 16.68 7.22
N GLU A 317 18.36 15.60 7.44
CA GLU A 317 19.81 15.61 7.38
C GLU A 317 20.35 15.99 6.00
N LYS A 318 19.80 15.37 4.93
CA LYS A 318 20.17 15.72 3.55
C LYS A 318 19.86 17.17 3.22
N ASN A 319 18.70 17.67 3.62
CA ASN A 319 18.30 19.06 3.39
C ASN A 319 19.21 20.02 4.17
N PHE A 320 19.54 19.71 5.42
CA PHE A 320 20.51 20.51 6.19
C PHE A 320 21.85 20.59 5.48
N ASN A 321 22.39 19.44 5.05
CA ASN A 321 23.67 19.37 4.35
C ASN A 321 23.67 20.05 2.98
N ARG A 322 22.53 20.14 2.31
CA ARG A 322 22.43 20.77 0.98
C ARG A 322 22.11 22.26 1.03
N LEU A 323 21.28 22.69 1.97
CA LEU A 323 20.67 24.00 1.96
C LEU A 323 21.15 24.93 3.10
N CYS A 324 21.71 24.38 4.17
CA CYS A 324 21.96 25.11 5.40
C CYS A 324 23.43 25.12 5.81
N ILE A 325 24.22 24.10 5.40
CA ILE A 325 25.61 23.91 5.89
C ILE A 325 26.56 25.04 5.45
N ASP A 326 26.31 25.62 4.27
CA ASP A 326 27.19 26.65 3.71
C ASP A 326 27.22 27.93 4.57
N CYS A 327 26.10 28.24 5.25
CA CYS A 327 26.02 29.33 6.20
C CYS A 327 26.18 28.85 7.66
N HIS A 328 25.45 27.77 8.06
CA HIS A 328 25.34 27.33 9.44
C HIS A 328 26.51 26.44 9.91
N GLY A 329 27.33 25.92 8.98
CA GLY A 329 28.40 24.98 9.28
C GLY A 329 27.91 23.56 9.61
N ALA A 330 28.75 22.54 9.40
CA ALA A 330 28.41 21.15 9.69
C ALA A 330 28.18 20.88 11.19
N GLY A 331 28.81 21.67 12.04
CA GLY A 331 28.64 21.63 13.50
C GLY A 331 27.49 22.49 14.01
N GLY A 332 26.78 23.22 13.16
CA GLY A 332 25.74 24.16 13.57
C GLY A 332 26.28 25.38 14.36
N LEU A 333 27.56 25.70 14.20
CA LEU A 333 28.25 26.78 14.93
C LEU A 333 28.00 28.17 14.32
N GLY A 334 27.41 28.24 13.13
CA GLY A 334 27.29 29.47 12.37
C GLY A 334 28.58 29.88 11.65
N ASP A 335 29.49 28.93 11.48
CA ASP A 335 30.84 29.11 10.94
C ASP A 335 31.01 28.57 9.52
N GLY A 336 29.92 28.42 8.79
CA GLY A 336 29.94 27.94 7.41
C GLY A 336 30.73 28.88 6.48
N PRO A 337 31.25 28.37 5.34
CA PRO A 337 32.10 29.14 4.44
C PRO A 337 31.45 30.44 3.92
N GLU A 338 30.14 30.44 3.65
CA GLU A 338 29.41 31.65 3.22
C GLU A 338 29.24 32.65 4.37
N SER A 339 28.97 32.16 5.60
CA SER A 339 28.91 33.02 6.78
C SER A 339 30.21 33.77 7.02
N GLN A 340 31.32 33.07 6.86
CA GLN A 340 32.67 33.70 7.02
C GLN A 340 33.02 34.63 5.86
N ALA A 341 32.65 34.23 4.61
CA ALA A 341 32.99 35.03 3.44
C ALA A 341 32.25 36.38 3.35
N PHE A 342 31.03 36.42 3.87
CA PHE A 342 30.16 37.59 3.81
C PHE A 342 29.87 38.25 5.15
N ASP A 343 30.56 37.80 6.23
CA ASP A 343 30.39 38.29 7.61
C ASP A 343 28.90 38.28 8.05
N LEU A 344 28.21 37.16 7.79
CA LEU A 344 26.76 37.03 8.06
C LEU A 344 26.53 36.78 9.56
N PRO A 345 25.46 37.35 10.15
CA PRO A 345 25.09 37.14 11.54
C PRO A 345 24.41 35.77 11.76
N THR A 346 25.09 34.71 11.36
CA THR A 346 24.55 33.34 11.40
C THR A 346 24.57 32.81 12.84
N PRO A 347 23.41 32.29 13.34
CA PRO A 347 23.30 31.85 14.72
C PRO A 347 24.08 30.55 14.98
N ASN A 348 24.63 30.45 16.17
CA ASN A 348 25.22 29.22 16.69
C ASN A 348 24.14 28.36 17.36
N PHE A 349 23.77 27.24 16.75
CA PHE A 349 22.78 26.31 17.27
C PHE A 349 23.23 25.50 18.48
N THR A 350 24.54 25.46 18.77
CA THR A 350 25.06 24.77 19.96
C THR A 350 25.04 25.66 21.20
N ALA A 351 24.78 26.96 21.05
CA ALA A 351 24.72 27.89 22.15
C ALA A 351 23.35 27.81 22.89
N SER A 352 23.43 27.76 24.24
CA SER A 352 22.22 27.65 25.07
C SER A 352 21.31 28.87 24.99
N ASP A 353 21.86 30.07 24.79
CA ASP A 353 21.17 31.34 24.67
C ASP A 353 20.30 31.41 23.39
N PHE A 354 20.74 30.74 22.31
CA PHE A 354 19.92 30.60 21.11
C PHE A 354 18.58 29.93 21.43
N TRP A 355 18.57 28.83 22.18
CA TRP A 355 17.39 28.05 22.51
C TRP A 355 16.50 28.66 23.58
N ILE A 356 17.01 29.59 24.36
CA ILE A 356 16.22 30.38 25.30
C ILE A 356 15.31 31.37 24.57
N ASN A 357 15.81 31.91 23.45
CA ASN A 357 15.13 32.98 22.69
C ASN A 357 14.42 32.48 21.43
N THR A 358 14.49 31.16 21.11
CA THR A 358 13.97 30.61 19.86
C THR A 358 13.27 29.27 20.12
N ASP A 359 11.96 29.25 19.92
CA ASP A 359 11.14 28.05 19.95
C ASP A 359 11.02 27.40 18.56
N GLU A 360 10.43 26.18 18.52
CA GLU A 360 10.22 25.44 17.27
C GLU A 360 9.34 26.19 16.26
N GLN A 361 8.27 26.85 16.73
CA GLN A 361 7.36 27.56 15.84
C GLN A 361 8.06 28.76 15.17
N ARG A 362 8.89 29.47 15.93
CA ARG A 362 9.69 30.57 15.41
C ARG A 362 10.71 30.08 14.39
N MET A 363 11.37 28.94 14.65
CA MET A 363 12.29 28.33 13.69
C MET A 363 11.56 27.92 12.38
N ILE A 364 10.39 27.31 12.48
CA ILE A 364 9.58 26.94 11.31
C ILE A 364 9.27 28.19 10.47
N ILE A 365 8.84 29.26 11.10
CA ILE A 365 8.54 30.54 10.41
C ILE A 365 9.79 31.10 9.73
N ILE A 366 10.94 31.12 10.43
CA ILE A 366 12.19 31.63 9.88
C ILE A 366 12.68 30.79 8.70
N VAL A 367 12.58 29.48 8.77
CA VAL A 367 12.96 28.60 7.64
C VAL A 367 11.99 28.78 6.47
N ARG A 368 10.70 28.89 6.74
CA ARG A 368 9.69 29.05 5.70
C ARG A 368 9.79 30.39 4.98
N ASP A 369 9.84 31.49 5.74
CA ASP A 369 9.67 32.85 5.23
C ASP A 369 11.00 33.62 5.07
N GLY A 370 12.12 33.00 5.50
CA GLY A 370 13.41 33.66 5.55
C GLY A 370 13.57 34.64 6.73
N LYS A 371 14.73 35.26 6.83
CA LYS A 371 14.99 36.32 7.84
C LYS A 371 15.89 37.40 7.28
N GLY A 372 15.28 38.53 6.94
CA GLY A 372 15.99 39.64 6.36
C GLY A 372 16.51 39.33 4.96
N ILE A 373 17.72 39.83 4.66
CA ILE A 373 18.39 39.59 3.38
C ILE A 373 19.43 38.46 3.50
N ASP A 374 19.78 38.06 4.73
CA ASP A 374 20.89 37.14 5.01
C ASP A 374 20.44 35.65 5.04
N MET A 375 19.17 35.37 5.31
CA MET A 375 18.63 34.01 5.31
C MET A 375 17.47 33.92 4.31
N PRO A 376 17.64 33.15 3.21
CA PRO A 376 16.60 32.96 2.20
C PRO A 376 15.38 32.22 2.75
N ASP A 377 14.23 32.38 2.10
CA ASP A 377 13.03 31.60 2.35
C ASP A 377 13.12 30.23 1.66
N PHE A 378 12.56 29.22 2.31
CA PHE A 378 12.48 27.86 1.77
C PHE A 378 11.04 27.36 1.63
N GLY A 379 10.04 28.23 1.84
CA GLY A 379 8.64 27.87 1.81
C GLY A 379 8.12 27.42 0.45
N GLU A 380 8.77 27.87 -0.65
CA GLU A 380 8.47 27.41 -2.01
C GLU A 380 9.18 26.11 -2.39
N SER A 381 10.34 25.81 -1.72
CA SER A 381 11.22 24.67 -2.05
C SER A 381 11.05 23.46 -1.11
N LEU A 382 10.54 23.68 0.10
CA LEU A 382 10.31 22.65 1.11
C LEU A 382 8.84 22.65 1.57
N THR A 383 8.27 21.46 1.72
CA THR A 383 6.93 21.33 2.33
C THR A 383 6.97 21.67 3.82
N TYR A 384 5.82 21.93 4.42
CA TYR A 384 5.74 22.17 5.86
C TYR A 384 6.33 21.04 6.69
N GLU A 385 6.06 19.79 6.30
CA GLU A 385 6.56 18.58 6.96
C GLU A 385 8.09 18.47 6.84
N GLN A 386 8.66 18.84 5.70
CA GLN A 386 10.13 18.88 5.49
C GLN A 386 10.77 19.95 6.35
N ILE A 387 10.16 21.14 6.47
CA ILE A 387 10.60 22.22 7.34
C ILE A 387 10.53 21.79 8.81
N LEU A 388 9.42 21.16 9.23
CA LEU A 388 9.26 20.64 10.59
C LEU A 388 10.35 19.60 10.93
N ALA A 389 10.55 18.65 10.02
CA ALA A 389 11.60 17.65 10.19
C ALA A 389 13.00 18.25 10.27
N LEU A 390 13.29 19.26 9.44
CA LEU A 390 14.55 19.99 9.47
C LEU A 390 14.76 20.70 10.80
N VAL A 391 13.75 21.37 11.35
CA VAL A 391 13.79 22.03 12.66
C VAL A 391 14.02 21.01 13.79
N ILE A 392 13.34 19.85 13.73
CA ILE A 392 13.54 18.75 14.67
C ILE A 392 14.98 18.20 14.56
N HIS A 393 15.49 18.02 13.34
CA HIS A 393 16.87 17.58 13.11
C HIS A 393 17.89 18.55 13.73
N ILE A 394 17.76 19.86 13.47
CA ILE A 394 18.61 20.89 14.05
C ILE A 394 18.59 20.83 15.59
N LYS A 395 17.39 20.69 16.16
CA LYS A 395 17.22 20.58 17.60
C LYS A 395 17.88 19.32 18.19
N LYS A 396 17.68 18.15 17.55
CA LYS A 396 18.28 16.89 17.99
C LYS A 396 19.81 16.90 17.87
N SER A 397 20.33 17.46 16.78
CA SER A 397 21.78 17.44 16.48
C SER A 397 22.58 18.46 17.26
N PHE A 398 22.00 19.63 17.55
CA PHE A 398 22.79 20.75 18.03
C PHE A 398 22.31 21.33 19.36
N LYS A 399 21.10 21.08 19.84
CA LYS A 399 20.65 21.64 21.13
C LYS A 399 21.38 20.97 22.30
N PRO A 400 22.04 21.75 23.17
CA PRO A 400 22.71 21.19 24.36
C PRO A 400 21.71 20.44 25.26
N ASN A 401 22.11 19.25 25.74
CA ASN A 401 21.31 18.42 26.66
C ASN A 401 19.89 18.07 26.16
N TYR A 402 19.67 17.98 24.85
CA TYR A 402 18.42 17.53 24.33
C TYR A 402 18.16 16.05 24.75
N LYS A 403 17.10 15.83 25.52
CA LYS A 403 16.57 14.49 25.83
C LYS A 403 15.27 14.31 25.07
N GLU A 404 15.12 13.20 24.36
CA GLU A 404 13.88 12.81 23.70
C GLU A 404 12.72 12.65 24.68
#